data_6f79254e0781146cec66e01413383cef
#
_entry.id   6f79254e0781146cec66e01413383cef
#
_cell.length_a   1.000
_cell.length_b   1.000
_cell.length_c   1.000
_cell.angle_alpha   90.00
_cell.angle_beta   90.00
_cell.angle_gamma   90.00
#
_symmetry.space_group_name_H-M   'P 1'
#
loop_
_entity.id
_entity.type
_entity.pdbx_description
1 polymer ?
#
loop_
_entity_poly.entity_id
_entity_poly.type
_entity_poly.pdbx_seq_one_letter_code
_entity_poly.pdbx_strand_id
1 'polypeptide(L)'
;MTAPTPIIFLVDDEAAILKMVGLRLRAAGFVVAEFAAPAEFLAKYNPAVPGCLVLDMEMEVLTGLDVQEQLAALGSDLPIIFYSGRADVPMCVQAMKGGAVDFLTKSACHEDLVLAIHKALEYDRKARQKRLERDFIRARIASLTPRERMVLAHVATGKLNKQIAAALGTAEKTVKVHRGRVMAKMGVVSVAELMQLAAKCGSTFPTVD
;
A
#
# COMPACT_ATOMS: atom_id res chain seq x y z
N MET A 1 20.66 4.61 -3.34
CA MET A 1 19.62 5.47 -3.96
C MET A 1 18.82 6.07 -2.81
N THR A 2 18.78 7.39 -2.69
CA THR A 2 17.96 8.08 -1.69
C THR A 2 16.48 7.80 -1.98
N ALA A 3 15.72 7.46 -0.94
CA ALA A 3 14.27 7.29 -1.08
C ALA A 3 13.66 8.60 -1.61
N PRO A 4 12.65 8.55 -2.49
CA PRO A 4 12.02 9.75 -3.01
C PRO A 4 11.37 10.53 -1.85
N THR A 5 11.49 11.86 -1.89
CA THR A 5 10.90 12.75 -0.89
C THR A 5 9.38 12.65 -0.96
N PRO A 6 8.68 12.41 0.15
CA PRO A 6 7.22 12.34 0.15
C PRO A 6 6.58 13.70 -0.14
N ILE A 7 5.46 13.68 -0.85
CA ILE A 7 4.68 14.86 -1.22
C ILE A 7 3.39 14.90 -0.42
N ILE A 8 3.08 16.07 0.14
CA ILE A 8 1.76 16.34 0.71
C ILE A 8 0.88 16.91 -0.40
N PHE A 9 -0.10 16.13 -0.84
CA PHE A 9 -1.11 16.60 -1.78
C PHE A 9 -2.17 17.35 -0.97
N LEU A 10 -2.33 18.63 -1.22
CA LEU A 10 -3.33 19.48 -0.57
C LEU A 10 -4.42 19.82 -1.59
N VAL A 11 -5.65 19.39 -1.31
CA VAL A 11 -6.81 19.59 -2.20
C VAL A 11 -7.90 20.33 -1.45
N ASP A 12 -8.23 21.54 -1.92
CA ASP A 12 -9.22 22.42 -1.33
C ASP A 12 -9.65 23.45 -2.39
N ASP A 13 -10.93 23.72 -2.59
CA ASP A 13 -11.40 24.68 -3.59
C ASP A 13 -11.28 26.15 -3.11
N GLU A 14 -11.02 26.38 -1.83
CA GLU A 14 -10.74 27.69 -1.28
C GLU A 14 -9.26 28.08 -1.49
N ALA A 15 -8.98 28.93 -2.46
CA ALA A 15 -7.61 29.41 -2.77
C ALA A 15 -6.87 30.04 -1.58
N ALA A 16 -7.60 30.68 -0.65
CA ALA A 16 -7.04 31.26 0.56
C ALA A 16 -6.51 30.18 1.52
N ILE A 17 -7.26 29.08 1.67
CA ILE A 17 -6.87 27.93 2.49
C ILE A 17 -5.66 27.23 1.88
N LEU A 18 -5.68 26.93 0.58
CA LEU A 18 -4.54 26.33 -0.14
C LEU A 18 -3.24 27.11 0.12
N LYS A 19 -3.30 28.44 -0.11
CA LYS A 19 -2.13 29.30 0.07
C LYS A 19 -1.65 29.32 1.52
N MET A 20 -2.57 29.47 2.48
CA MET A 20 -2.24 29.56 3.90
C MET A 20 -1.66 28.24 4.44
N VAL A 21 -2.36 27.14 4.20
CA VAL A 21 -1.95 25.81 4.67
C VAL A 21 -0.68 25.36 3.95
N GLY A 22 -0.61 25.54 2.64
CA GLY A 22 0.57 25.20 1.85
C GLY A 22 1.84 25.94 2.31
N LEU A 23 1.73 27.25 2.61
CA LEU A 23 2.84 28.02 3.16
C LEU A 23 3.31 27.47 4.50
N ARG A 24 2.38 27.20 5.42
CA ARG A 24 2.68 26.65 6.76
C ARG A 24 3.35 25.28 6.67
N LEU A 25 2.85 24.39 5.82
CA LEU A 25 3.41 23.06 5.63
C LEU A 25 4.82 23.12 5.02
N ARG A 26 5.06 24.02 4.04
CA ARG A 26 6.42 24.25 3.51
C ARG A 26 7.35 24.80 4.56
N ALA A 27 6.89 25.72 5.40
CA ALA A 27 7.69 26.23 6.53
C ALA A 27 8.02 25.14 7.55
N ALA A 28 7.15 24.11 7.71
CA ALA A 28 7.42 22.92 8.51
C ALA A 28 8.33 21.88 7.80
N GLY A 29 8.83 22.19 6.59
CA GLY A 29 9.79 21.35 5.84
C GLY A 29 9.18 20.33 4.91
N PHE A 30 7.85 20.35 4.66
CA PHE A 30 7.20 19.43 3.73
C PHE A 30 7.27 19.94 2.28
N VAL A 31 7.33 19.00 1.33
CA VAL A 31 7.06 19.27 -0.08
C VAL A 31 5.56 19.20 -0.31
N VAL A 32 4.96 20.28 -0.82
CA VAL A 32 3.51 20.41 -0.97
C VAL A 32 3.14 20.63 -2.43
N ALA A 33 2.21 19.81 -2.94
CA ALA A 33 1.54 20.01 -4.22
C ALA A 33 0.08 20.42 -3.94
N GLU A 34 -0.31 21.59 -4.45
CA GLU A 34 -1.62 22.20 -4.22
C GLU A 34 -2.53 22.00 -5.43
N PHE A 35 -3.80 21.70 -5.18
CA PHE A 35 -4.83 21.49 -6.19
C PHE A 35 -6.11 22.20 -5.77
N ALA A 36 -6.60 23.11 -6.60
CA ALA A 36 -7.87 23.80 -6.37
C ALA A 36 -9.10 22.98 -6.81
N ALA A 37 -8.88 21.84 -7.48
CA ALA A 37 -9.96 20.97 -7.93
C ALA A 37 -9.59 19.50 -7.74
N PRO A 38 -10.50 18.69 -7.17
CA PRO A 38 -10.30 17.26 -7.01
C PRO A 38 -9.99 16.53 -8.32
N ALA A 39 -10.65 16.91 -9.41
CA ALA A 39 -10.44 16.31 -10.72
C ALA A 39 -9.00 16.53 -11.24
N GLU A 40 -8.41 17.69 -10.98
CA GLU A 40 -7.02 17.97 -11.34
C GLU A 40 -6.04 17.08 -10.53
N PHE A 41 -6.29 16.93 -9.23
CA PHE A 41 -5.52 16.01 -8.40
C PHE A 41 -5.60 14.58 -8.92
N LEU A 42 -6.81 14.05 -9.14
CA LEU A 42 -7.01 12.67 -9.61
C LEU A 42 -6.34 12.42 -10.97
N ALA A 43 -6.39 13.40 -11.89
CA ALA A 43 -5.75 13.31 -13.21
C ALA A 43 -4.20 13.28 -13.13
N LYS A 44 -3.62 13.96 -12.14
CA LYS A 44 -2.16 14.07 -11.95
C LYS A 44 -1.60 13.08 -10.93
N TYR A 45 -2.46 12.42 -10.16
CA TYR A 45 -2.04 11.50 -9.12
C TYR A 45 -1.28 10.29 -9.69
N ASN A 46 -0.09 10.08 -9.15
CA ASN A 46 0.73 8.92 -9.47
C ASN A 46 0.96 8.09 -8.20
N PRO A 47 0.42 6.85 -8.11
CA PRO A 47 0.57 6.00 -6.94
C PRO A 47 2.02 5.57 -6.64
N ALA A 48 2.96 5.77 -7.58
CA ALA A 48 4.38 5.53 -7.34
C ALA A 48 5.04 6.60 -6.46
N VAL A 49 4.47 7.81 -6.39
CA VAL A 49 4.99 8.91 -5.58
C VAL A 49 4.57 8.73 -4.13
N PRO A 50 5.51 8.70 -3.14
CA PRO A 50 5.16 8.61 -1.73
C PRO A 50 4.52 9.90 -1.23
N GLY A 51 3.62 9.80 -0.25
CA GLY A 51 3.01 10.98 0.35
C GLY A 51 1.72 10.70 1.09
N CYS A 52 0.98 11.76 1.37
CA CYS A 52 -0.38 11.71 1.88
C CYS A 52 -1.25 12.81 1.28
N LEU A 53 -2.55 12.62 1.33
CA LEU A 53 -3.55 13.57 0.87
C LEU A 53 -4.17 14.30 2.08
N VAL A 54 -4.09 15.61 2.07
CA VAL A 54 -4.88 16.51 2.93
C VAL A 54 -6.01 17.05 2.07
N LEU A 55 -7.24 16.71 2.41
CA LEU A 55 -8.40 16.81 1.55
C LEU A 55 -9.54 17.55 2.23
N ASP A 56 -10.04 18.58 1.62
CA ASP A 56 -11.29 19.17 2.09
C ASP A 56 -12.46 18.21 1.86
N MET A 57 -13.42 18.27 2.76
CA MET A 57 -14.63 17.46 2.71
C MET A 57 -15.67 18.06 1.78
N GLU A 58 -15.86 19.38 1.84
CA GLU A 58 -16.91 20.11 1.12
C GLU A 58 -16.29 20.89 -0.05
N MET A 59 -16.43 20.37 -1.27
CA MET A 59 -16.02 21.02 -2.51
C MET A 59 -17.15 20.98 -3.53
N GLU A 60 -17.21 21.96 -4.43
CA GLU A 60 -18.40 22.21 -5.29
C GLU A 60 -18.77 21.06 -6.22
N VAL A 61 -17.82 20.35 -6.83
CA VAL A 61 -18.06 19.37 -7.91
C VAL A 61 -17.95 17.93 -7.42
N LEU A 62 -16.96 17.64 -6.62
CA LEU A 62 -16.70 16.32 -6.03
C LEU A 62 -16.41 16.52 -4.55
N THR A 63 -17.15 15.82 -3.71
CA THR A 63 -16.89 15.84 -2.27
C THR A 63 -15.60 15.09 -1.92
N GLY A 64 -15.02 15.35 -0.75
CA GLY A 64 -13.87 14.59 -0.29
C GLY A 64 -14.13 13.08 -0.18
N LEU A 65 -15.37 12.67 0.13
CA LEU A 65 -15.76 11.26 0.15
C LEU A 65 -15.75 10.64 -1.25
N ASP A 66 -16.21 11.37 -2.28
CA ASP A 66 -16.16 10.89 -3.67
C ASP A 66 -14.70 10.66 -4.12
N VAL A 67 -13.78 11.55 -3.72
CA VAL A 67 -12.34 11.38 -3.98
C VAL A 67 -11.79 10.15 -3.28
N GLN A 68 -12.17 9.92 -2.01
CA GLN A 68 -11.78 8.74 -1.25
C GLN A 68 -12.25 7.45 -1.94
N GLU A 69 -13.52 7.40 -2.39
CA GLU A 69 -14.07 6.24 -3.11
C GLU A 69 -13.35 6.00 -4.44
N GLN A 70 -13.06 7.05 -5.21
CA GLN A 70 -12.33 6.92 -6.47
C GLN A 70 -10.89 6.42 -6.25
N LEU A 71 -10.18 6.91 -5.23
CA LEU A 71 -8.85 6.41 -4.88
C LEU A 71 -8.90 4.93 -4.46
N ALA A 72 -9.90 4.54 -3.69
CA ALA A 72 -10.12 3.14 -3.31
C ALA A 72 -10.40 2.25 -4.54
N ALA A 73 -11.23 2.70 -5.48
CA ALA A 73 -11.51 2.00 -6.73
C ALA A 73 -10.25 1.83 -7.62
N LEU A 74 -9.32 2.79 -7.57
CA LEU A 74 -8.01 2.70 -8.22
C LEU A 74 -7.02 1.78 -7.48
N GLY A 75 -7.41 1.20 -6.34
CA GLY A 75 -6.54 0.39 -5.48
C GLY A 75 -5.38 1.19 -4.87
N SER A 76 -5.59 2.48 -4.62
CA SER A 76 -4.60 3.35 -4.00
C SER A 76 -4.57 3.15 -2.49
N ASP A 77 -3.36 2.98 -1.94
CA ASP A 77 -3.11 2.95 -0.50
C ASP A 77 -2.71 4.35 0.04
N LEU A 78 -2.94 5.45 -0.75
CA LEU A 78 -2.59 6.81 -0.34
C LEU A 78 -3.35 7.19 0.94
N PRO A 79 -2.67 7.47 2.05
CA PRO A 79 -3.34 7.86 3.29
C PRO A 79 -4.00 9.22 3.14
N ILE A 80 -5.25 9.32 3.60
CA ILE A 80 -6.08 10.52 3.52
C ILE A 80 -6.28 11.09 4.91
N ILE A 81 -6.07 12.40 5.05
CA ILE A 81 -6.43 13.22 6.20
C ILE A 81 -7.49 14.19 5.70
N PHE A 82 -8.70 14.11 6.25
CA PHE A 82 -9.72 15.12 5.99
C PHE A 82 -9.44 16.37 6.80
N TYR A 83 -9.57 17.54 6.15
CA TYR A 83 -9.32 18.83 6.76
C TYR A 83 -10.47 19.77 6.38
N SER A 84 -11.54 19.81 7.20
CA SER A 84 -12.82 20.42 6.86
C SER A 84 -13.18 21.62 7.72
N GLY A 85 -13.84 22.60 7.13
CA GLY A 85 -14.41 23.75 7.82
C GLY A 85 -15.60 23.38 8.70
N ARG A 86 -16.31 22.30 8.33
CA ARG A 86 -17.43 21.74 9.09
C ARG A 86 -17.16 20.28 9.40
N ALA A 87 -17.45 19.88 10.62
CA ALA A 87 -17.34 18.50 11.04
C ALA A 87 -18.65 18.11 11.73
N ASP A 88 -19.42 17.23 11.07
CA ASP A 88 -20.48 16.52 11.75
C ASP A 88 -20.07 15.06 12.02
N VAL A 89 -20.66 14.47 13.03
CA VAL A 89 -20.31 13.11 13.46
C VAL A 89 -20.57 12.08 12.37
N PRO A 90 -21.68 12.08 11.62
CA PRO A 90 -21.91 11.14 10.52
C PRO A 90 -20.83 11.20 9.44
N MET A 91 -20.41 12.38 9.00
CA MET A 91 -19.36 12.56 7.98
C MET A 91 -18.01 12.05 8.47
N CYS A 92 -17.63 12.39 9.71
CA CYS A 92 -16.39 11.86 10.32
C CYS A 92 -16.39 10.34 10.36
N VAL A 93 -17.51 9.72 10.77
CA VAL A 93 -17.64 8.26 10.85
C VAL A 93 -17.53 7.62 9.46
N GLN A 94 -18.15 8.23 8.44
CA GLN A 94 -18.08 7.72 7.07
C GLN A 94 -16.65 7.79 6.53
N ALA A 95 -15.98 8.93 6.67
CA ALA A 95 -14.58 9.12 6.28
C ALA A 95 -13.65 8.08 6.91
N MET A 96 -13.78 7.89 8.23
CA MET A 96 -12.95 6.92 8.97
C MET A 96 -13.25 5.47 8.57
N LYS A 97 -14.53 5.11 8.34
CA LYS A 97 -14.91 3.79 7.81
C LYS A 97 -14.40 3.56 6.39
N GLY A 98 -14.30 4.62 5.58
CA GLY A 98 -13.68 4.59 4.26
C GLY A 98 -12.15 4.46 4.27
N GLY A 99 -11.53 4.42 5.45
CA GLY A 99 -10.08 4.20 5.61
C GLY A 99 -9.25 5.48 5.73
N ALA A 100 -9.86 6.62 6.04
CA ALA A 100 -9.10 7.83 6.35
C ALA A 100 -8.19 7.60 7.58
N VAL A 101 -7.01 8.20 7.55
CA VAL A 101 -6.03 8.11 8.66
C VAL A 101 -6.41 9.03 9.80
N ASP A 102 -6.98 10.20 9.46
CA ASP A 102 -7.42 11.19 10.45
C ASP A 102 -8.48 12.12 9.85
N PHE A 103 -9.19 12.83 10.74
CA PHE A 103 -10.15 13.86 10.40
C PHE A 103 -9.94 15.07 11.31
N LEU A 104 -9.61 16.22 10.73
CA LEU A 104 -9.33 17.46 11.45
C LEU A 104 -10.25 18.58 10.98
N THR A 105 -10.61 19.47 11.89
CA THR A 105 -11.32 20.71 11.50
C THR A 105 -10.31 21.76 11.05
N LYS A 106 -10.70 22.66 10.13
CA LYS A 106 -9.87 23.82 9.69
C LYS A 106 -9.55 24.78 10.87
N SER A 107 -10.27 24.66 12.00
CA SER A 107 -10.00 25.37 13.26
C SER A 107 -8.98 24.68 14.17
N ALA A 108 -8.57 23.46 13.87
CA ALA A 108 -7.53 22.75 14.63
C ALA A 108 -6.19 23.51 14.57
N CYS A 109 -5.35 23.33 15.58
CA CYS A 109 -4.05 23.96 15.57
C CYS A 109 -3.15 23.39 14.46
N HIS A 110 -2.16 24.17 14.03
CA HIS A 110 -1.24 23.74 12.97
C HIS A 110 -0.46 22.49 13.34
N GLU A 111 -0.11 22.38 14.61
CA GLU A 111 0.64 21.26 15.18
C GLU A 111 -0.12 19.94 15.05
N ASP A 112 -1.45 19.96 15.19
CA ASP A 112 -2.30 18.77 15.01
C ASP A 112 -2.25 18.27 13.57
N LEU A 113 -2.32 19.18 12.59
CA LEU A 113 -2.21 18.82 11.17
C LEU A 113 -0.82 18.25 10.85
N VAL A 114 0.25 18.86 11.36
CA VAL A 114 1.62 18.35 11.19
C VAL A 114 1.76 16.96 11.80
N LEU A 115 1.20 16.73 12.99
CA LEU A 115 1.23 15.41 13.63
C LEU A 115 0.45 14.35 12.83
N ALA A 116 -0.72 14.71 12.32
CA ALA A 116 -1.52 13.82 11.47
C ALA A 116 -0.76 13.48 10.17
N ILE A 117 -0.10 14.44 9.54
CA ILE A 117 0.73 14.23 8.36
C ILE A 117 1.88 13.26 8.67
N HIS A 118 2.60 13.42 9.77
CA HIS A 118 3.67 12.49 10.14
C HIS A 118 3.15 11.05 10.33
N LYS A 119 1.99 10.87 10.97
CA LYS A 119 1.33 9.56 11.10
C LYS A 119 0.97 8.98 9.73
N ALA A 120 0.39 9.80 8.84
CA ALA A 120 0.01 9.39 7.50
C ALA A 120 1.23 8.97 6.66
N LEU A 121 2.31 9.73 6.69
CA LEU A 121 3.56 9.39 5.98
C LEU A 121 4.19 8.09 6.51
N GLU A 122 4.13 7.84 7.81
CA GLU A 122 4.59 6.56 8.37
C GLU A 122 3.69 5.40 7.93
N TYR A 123 2.38 5.63 7.79
CA TYR A 123 1.46 4.65 7.22
C TYR A 123 1.80 4.34 5.76
N ASP A 124 1.97 5.37 4.90
CA ASP A 124 2.37 5.21 3.51
C ASP A 124 3.68 4.44 3.38
N ARG A 125 4.69 4.80 4.18
CA ARG A 125 5.99 4.11 4.20
C ARG A 125 5.84 2.61 4.47
N LYS A 126 5.04 2.24 5.49
CA LYS A 126 4.79 0.82 5.85
C LYS A 126 4.00 0.08 4.76
N ALA A 127 2.97 0.73 4.18
CA ALA A 127 2.17 0.14 3.11
C ALA A 127 3.03 -0.12 1.86
N ARG A 128 3.85 0.84 1.44
CA ARG A 128 4.79 0.71 0.31
C ARG A 128 5.81 -0.38 0.56
N GLN A 129 6.40 -0.46 1.75
CA GLN A 129 7.34 -1.51 2.10
C GLN A 129 6.71 -2.91 1.95
N LYS A 130 5.50 -3.09 2.47
CA LYS A 130 4.75 -4.35 2.33
C LYS A 130 4.42 -4.68 0.88
N ARG A 131 4.10 -3.67 0.05
CA ARG A 131 3.83 -3.84 -1.37
C ARG A 131 5.08 -4.29 -2.11
N LEU A 132 6.21 -3.62 -1.91
CA LEU A 132 7.51 -4.00 -2.51
C LEU A 132 7.92 -5.42 -2.13
N GLU A 133 7.77 -5.80 -0.87
CA GLU A 133 8.04 -7.18 -0.42
C GLU A 133 7.16 -8.19 -1.15
N ARG A 134 5.85 -7.92 -1.27
CA ARG A 134 4.90 -8.79 -1.99
C ARG A 134 5.24 -8.90 -3.47
N ASP A 135 5.53 -7.78 -4.13
CA ASP A 135 5.85 -7.76 -5.56
C ASP A 135 7.17 -8.49 -5.83
N PHE A 136 8.16 -8.36 -4.96
CA PHE A 136 9.41 -9.12 -5.03
C PHE A 136 9.18 -10.64 -4.92
N ILE A 137 8.33 -11.08 -3.99
CA ILE A 137 8.02 -12.50 -3.86
C ILE A 137 7.21 -12.99 -5.07
N ARG A 138 6.25 -12.19 -5.57
CA ARG A 138 5.50 -12.52 -6.79
C ARG A 138 6.41 -12.70 -8.02
N ALA A 139 7.38 -11.82 -8.19
CA ALA A 139 8.36 -11.93 -9.27
C ALA A 139 9.18 -13.23 -9.17
N ARG A 140 9.58 -13.63 -7.96
CA ARG A 140 10.28 -14.91 -7.74
C ARG A 140 9.39 -16.11 -8.05
N ILE A 141 8.14 -16.11 -7.61
CA ILE A 141 7.17 -17.17 -7.96
C ILE A 141 6.94 -17.23 -9.47
N ALA A 142 6.84 -16.08 -10.15
CA ALA A 142 6.67 -16.01 -11.60
C ALA A 142 7.86 -16.63 -12.37
N SER A 143 9.07 -16.57 -11.82
CA SER A 143 10.28 -17.16 -12.39
C SER A 143 10.34 -18.69 -12.30
N LEU A 144 9.44 -19.32 -11.55
CA LEU A 144 9.39 -20.77 -11.42
C LEU A 144 8.76 -21.41 -12.65
N THR A 145 9.34 -22.54 -13.10
CA THR A 145 8.69 -23.40 -14.12
C THR A 145 7.41 -24.04 -13.55
N PRO A 146 6.49 -24.51 -14.40
CA PRO A 146 5.27 -25.20 -13.92
C PRO A 146 5.58 -26.33 -12.92
N ARG A 147 6.62 -27.12 -13.19
CA ARG A 147 7.01 -28.24 -12.31
C ARG A 147 7.59 -27.76 -10.98
N GLU A 148 8.36 -26.68 -10.98
CA GLU A 148 8.87 -26.05 -9.75
C GLU A 148 7.75 -25.44 -8.91
N ARG A 149 6.70 -24.86 -9.54
CA ARG A 149 5.51 -24.36 -8.83
C ARG A 149 4.74 -25.48 -8.12
N MET A 150 4.56 -26.63 -8.80
CA MET A 150 3.93 -27.80 -8.18
C MET A 150 4.73 -28.28 -6.95
N VAL A 151 6.06 -28.34 -7.07
CA VAL A 151 6.94 -28.73 -5.97
C VAL A 151 6.85 -27.67 -4.85
N LEU A 152 6.86 -26.37 -5.17
CA LEU A 152 6.71 -25.29 -4.20
C LEU A 152 5.42 -25.44 -3.37
N ALA A 153 4.27 -25.68 -4.05
CA ALA A 153 2.99 -25.87 -3.38
C ALA A 153 3.02 -27.01 -2.35
N HIS A 154 3.60 -28.14 -2.71
CA HIS A 154 3.75 -29.26 -1.78
C HIS A 154 4.76 -29.00 -0.66
N VAL A 155 5.87 -28.31 -0.92
CA VAL A 155 6.84 -27.94 0.12
C VAL A 155 6.22 -26.98 1.12
N ALA A 156 5.39 -26.04 0.67
CA ALA A 156 4.67 -25.10 1.52
C ALA A 156 3.66 -25.79 2.48
N THR A 157 3.19 -26.99 2.14
CA THR A 157 2.35 -27.82 3.05
C THR A 157 3.17 -28.74 3.97
N GLY A 158 4.50 -28.60 3.97
CA GLY A 158 5.39 -29.39 4.84
C GLY A 158 5.66 -30.83 4.38
N LYS A 159 5.25 -31.22 3.16
CA LYS A 159 5.46 -32.59 2.66
C LYS A 159 6.94 -32.93 2.47
N LEU A 160 7.30 -34.16 2.80
CA LEU A 160 8.62 -34.72 2.56
C LEU A 160 8.81 -35.05 1.07
N ASN A 161 10.06 -35.13 0.61
CA ASN A 161 10.38 -35.41 -0.79
C ASN A 161 9.72 -36.70 -1.30
N LYS A 162 9.68 -37.76 -0.49
CA LYS A 162 9.01 -39.04 -0.81
C LYS A 162 7.52 -38.86 -1.07
N GLN A 163 6.85 -38.06 -0.24
CA GLN A 163 5.39 -37.75 -0.39
C GLN A 163 5.12 -36.90 -1.64
N ILE A 164 5.98 -35.93 -1.92
CA ILE A 164 5.91 -35.11 -3.14
C ILE A 164 6.14 -35.97 -4.38
N ALA A 165 7.10 -36.89 -4.35
CA ALA A 165 7.41 -37.79 -5.44
C ALA A 165 6.21 -38.67 -5.77
N ALA A 166 5.56 -39.26 -4.76
CA ALA A 166 4.33 -40.04 -4.91
C ALA A 166 3.18 -39.21 -5.49
N ALA A 167 2.94 -37.98 -4.96
CA ALA A 167 1.87 -37.10 -5.42
C ALA A 167 2.09 -36.61 -6.88
N LEU A 168 3.34 -36.43 -7.31
CA LEU A 168 3.66 -35.92 -8.64
C LEU A 168 4.03 -37.02 -9.67
N GLY A 169 3.95 -38.30 -9.28
CA GLY A 169 4.30 -39.42 -10.17
C GLY A 169 5.76 -39.38 -10.67
N THR A 170 6.72 -39.05 -9.81
CA THR A 170 8.13 -38.88 -10.20
C THR A 170 9.08 -39.52 -9.15
N ALA A 171 10.38 -39.58 -9.48
CA ALA A 171 11.38 -40.10 -8.55
C ALA A 171 11.74 -39.07 -7.46
N GLU A 172 12.03 -39.54 -6.24
CA GLU A 172 12.44 -38.66 -5.13
C GLU A 172 13.70 -37.85 -5.45
N LYS A 173 14.65 -38.42 -6.21
CA LYS A 173 15.85 -37.74 -6.69
C LYS A 173 15.50 -36.52 -7.54
N THR A 174 14.46 -36.62 -8.40
CA THR A 174 13.95 -35.54 -9.25
C THR A 174 13.33 -34.44 -8.39
N VAL A 175 12.52 -34.81 -7.39
CA VAL A 175 11.95 -33.86 -6.42
C VAL A 175 13.05 -33.10 -5.68
N LYS A 176 14.10 -33.78 -5.22
CA LYS A 176 15.26 -33.17 -4.55
C LYS A 176 15.90 -32.09 -5.42
N VAL A 177 16.09 -32.34 -6.72
CA VAL A 177 16.65 -31.37 -7.68
C VAL A 177 15.71 -30.16 -7.85
N HIS A 178 14.41 -30.41 -8.09
CA HIS A 178 13.43 -29.31 -8.22
C HIS A 178 13.34 -28.48 -6.94
N ARG A 179 13.30 -29.13 -5.77
CA ARG A 179 13.30 -28.44 -4.47
C ARG A 179 14.51 -27.53 -4.29
N GLY A 180 15.72 -28.02 -4.63
CA GLY A 180 16.94 -27.18 -4.61
C GLY A 180 16.82 -25.94 -5.50
N ARG A 181 16.30 -26.10 -6.74
CA ARG A 181 16.06 -24.98 -7.65
C ARG A 181 15.01 -24.02 -7.15
N VAL A 182 13.92 -24.52 -6.56
CA VAL A 182 12.88 -23.71 -5.92
C VAL A 182 13.47 -22.88 -4.80
N MET A 183 14.20 -23.50 -3.86
CA MET A 183 14.82 -22.81 -2.74
C MET A 183 15.79 -21.71 -3.22
N ALA A 184 16.62 -22.00 -4.23
CA ALA A 184 17.53 -21.03 -4.82
C ALA A 184 16.81 -19.85 -5.47
N LYS A 185 15.77 -20.10 -6.30
CA LYS A 185 14.96 -19.06 -6.96
C LYS A 185 14.14 -18.25 -5.97
N MET A 186 13.61 -18.89 -4.92
CA MET A 186 12.91 -18.20 -3.84
C MET A 186 13.86 -17.46 -2.89
N GLY A 187 15.19 -17.71 -2.99
CA GLY A 187 16.24 -17.08 -2.17
C GLY A 187 16.09 -17.40 -0.70
N VAL A 188 15.77 -18.64 -0.37
CA VAL A 188 15.60 -19.13 1.00
C VAL A 188 16.51 -20.34 1.24
N VAL A 189 16.98 -20.51 2.47
CA VAL A 189 17.84 -21.64 2.84
C VAL A 189 17.09 -22.72 3.61
N SER A 190 15.90 -22.42 4.11
CA SER A 190 15.08 -23.37 4.89
C SER A 190 13.61 -23.35 4.50
N VAL A 191 12.91 -24.45 4.79
CA VAL A 191 11.44 -24.53 4.62
C VAL A 191 10.73 -23.53 5.55
N ALA A 192 11.29 -23.29 6.74
CA ALA A 192 10.72 -22.31 7.66
C ALA A 192 10.71 -20.91 7.07
N GLU A 193 11.80 -20.47 6.42
CA GLU A 193 11.85 -19.20 5.69
C GLU A 193 10.85 -19.18 4.52
N LEU A 194 10.72 -20.30 3.78
CA LEU A 194 9.74 -20.39 2.70
C LEU A 194 8.32 -20.22 3.22
N MET A 195 7.98 -20.82 4.36
CA MET A 195 6.67 -20.66 4.99
C MET A 195 6.42 -19.23 5.50
N GLN A 196 7.45 -18.55 5.99
CA GLN A 196 7.35 -17.13 6.35
C GLN A 196 7.08 -16.24 5.11
N LEU A 197 7.73 -16.55 3.97
CA LEU A 197 7.42 -15.87 2.71
C LEU A 197 5.98 -16.14 2.24
N ALA A 198 5.51 -17.38 2.36
CA ALA A 198 4.14 -17.75 2.02
C ALA A 198 3.12 -16.97 2.85
N ALA A 199 3.35 -16.85 4.16
CA ALA A 199 2.47 -16.09 5.06
C ALA A 199 2.41 -14.59 4.69
N LYS A 200 3.50 -14.01 4.18
CA LYS A 200 3.54 -12.61 3.71
C LYS A 200 2.79 -12.40 2.39
N CYS A 201 2.67 -13.42 1.55
CA CYS A 201 2.03 -13.35 0.23
C CYS A 201 0.55 -13.68 0.22
N GLY A 202 0.03 -14.35 1.24
CA GLY A 202 -1.38 -14.78 1.31
C GLY A 202 -1.79 -15.64 0.10
N SER A 203 -2.92 -15.31 -0.52
CA SER A 203 -3.51 -16.04 -1.67
C SER A 203 -2.66 -16.09 -2.94
N THR A 204 -1.57 -15.34 -3.00
CA THR A 204 -0.67 -15.34 -4.18
C THR A 204 0.30 -16.52 -4.18
N PHE A 205 0.43 -17.22 -3.05
CA PHE A 205 1.32 -18.37 -2.97
C PHE A 205 0.64 -19.61 -3.57
N PRO A 206 1.36 -20.42 -4.38
CA PRO A 206 0.77 -21.61 -5.01
C PRO A 206 0.21 -22.58 -3.96
N THR A 207 -1.04 -22.96 -4.13
CA THR A 207 -1.73 -24.00 -3.32
C THR A 207 -1.72 -25.33 -4.05
N VAL A 208 -1.90 -26.41 -3.30
CA VAL A 208 -2.16 -27.75 -3.84
C VAL A 208 -3.67 -27.89 -3.89
N ASP A 209 -4.21 -28.04 -5.09
CA ASP A 209 -5.60 -28.46 -5.30
C ASP A 209 -5.78 -29.93 -4.92
#